data_eeb0d7144ff9f3a36e98d52d6742fed6
#
_entry.id   eeb0d7144ff9f3a36e98d52d6742fed6
#
_cell.length_a   1.000
_cell.length_b   1.000
_cell.length_c   1.000
_cell.angle_alpha   90.00
_cell.angle_beta   90.00
_cell.angle_gamma   90.00
#
_symmetry.space_group_name_H-M   'P 1'
#
loop_
_entity.id
_entity.type
_entity.pdbx_description
1 polymer ?
#
loop_
_entity_poly.entity_id
_entity_poly.type
_entity_poly.pdbx_seq_one_letter_code
_entity_poly.pdbx_strand_id
1 'polypeptide(L)'
;MQKKLTVKDILDSKGKNKLAEVYTHYSYEAEACELAGIDMIISSENNDVISIRNAAPNTFFTVGLQYGIHLNEYEIINRAFYHLKNGADAIYCPQSERYIKALSDEGIPVVGHTGFIPYKSTFYGGYRAFGKTSKEANKIFDQTKRIQDAGAFAVEIEIV
;
A
#
# COMPACT_ATOMS: atom_id res chain seq x y z
N MET A 1 -18.07 -0.58 18.75
CA MET A 1 -17.48 -0.79 17.42
C MET A 1 -16.46 0.30 17.18
N GLN A 2 -15.25 -0.05 16.76
CA GLN A 2 -14.22 0.89 16.38
C GLN A 2 -14.68 1.64 15.12
N LYS A 3 -14.47 2.97 15.09
CA LYS A 3 -14.77 3.76 13.89
C LYS A 3 -13.72 3.42 12.83
N LYS A 4 -14.14 3.04 11.63
CA LYS A 4 -13.26 2.83 10.50
C LYS A 4 -12.42 4.09 10.22
N LEU A 5 -11.11 3.92 10.09
CA LEU A 5 -10.21 4.99 9.75
C LEU A 5 -10.46 5.51 8.32
N THR A 6 -10.10 6.75 8.11
CA THR A 6 -10.03 7.40 6.80
C THR A 6 -8.58 7.78 6.49
N VAL A 7 -8.26 8.08 5.23
CA VAL A 7 -6.94 8.62 4.85
C VAL A 7 -6.58 9.85 5.68
N LYS A 8 -7.58 10.71 5.98
CA LYS A 8 -7.37 11.88 6.83
C LYS A 8 -6.96 11.48 8.26
N ASP A 9 -7.62 10.50 8.86
CA ASP A 9 -7.28 10.03 10.21
C ASP A 9 -5.85 9.47 10.25
N ILE A 10 -5.43 8.73 9.20
CA ILE A 10 -4.06 8.20 9.06
C ILE A 10 -3.05 9.36 8.97
N LEU A 11 -3.30 10.35 8.13
CA LEU A 11 -2.42 11.53 8.00
C LEU A 11 -2.33 12.33 9.29
N ASP A 12 -3.45 12.53 9.98
CA ASP A 12 -3.51 13.27 11.25
C ASP A 12 -2.80 12.53 12.41
N SER A 13 -2.62 11.21 12.30
CA SER A 13 -1.90 10.38 13.29
C SER A 13 -0.37 10.52 13.19
N LYS A 14 0.14 11.02 12.06
CA LYS A 14 1.58 11.14 11.80
C LYS A 14 2.29 11.91 12.91
N GLY A 15 3.32 11.28 13.49
CA GLY A 15 4.10 11.86 14.59
C GLY A 15 3.40 11.86 15.95
N LYS A 16 2.16 11.37 16.04
CA LYS A 16 1.38 11.30 17.29
C LYS A 16 1.15 9.86 17.75
N ASN A 17 0.65 9.03 16.85
CA ASN A 17 0.29 7.64 17.12
C ASN A 17 0.94 6.70 16.10
N LYS A 18 1.17 5.46 16.52
CA LYS A 18 1.52 4.36 15.61
C LYS A 18 0.26 3.58 15.31
N LEU A 19 0.06 3.24 14.04
CA LEU A 19 -1.02 2.39 13.56
C LEU A 19 -0.44 1.03 13.20
N ALA A 20 -1.20 -0.04 13.45
CA ALA A 20 -0.84 -1.40 13.09
C ALA A 20 -1.52 -1.78 11.77
N GLU A 21 -0.73 -2.31 10.82
CA GLU A 21 -1.25 -2.89 9.58
C GLU A 21 -0.85 -4.36 9.50
N VAL A 22 -1.78 -5.22 9.07
CA VAL A 22 -1.57 -6.66 8.92
C VAL A 22 -1.88 -7.07 7.48
N TYR A 23 -0.96 -7.84 6.88
CA TYR A 23 -1.22 -8.47 5.59
C TYR A 23 -2.12 -9.71 5.80
N THR A 24 -3.22 -9.78 5.04
CA THR A 24 -4.19 -10.87 5.10
C THR A 24 -4.33 -11.56 3.74
N HIS A 25 -4.35 -12.91 3.75
CA HIS A 25 -4.60 -13.71 2.56
C HIS A 25 -6.05 -14.18 2.47
N TYR A 26 -6.69 -14.36 3.62
CA TYR A 26 -8.00 -15.01 3.73
C TYR A 26 -8.95 -14.19 4.59
N SER A 27 -10.25 -14.39 4.35
CA SER A 27 -11.32 -13.71 5.10
C SER A 27 -11.28 -13.97 6.61
N TYR A 28 -10.93 -15.18 7.04
CA TYR A 28 -10.84 -15.50 8.48
C TYR A 28 -9.68 -14.75 9.18
N GLU A 29 -8.59 -14.44 8.47
CA GLU A 29 -7.51 -13.60 8.99
C GLU A 29 -7.99 -12.15 9.14
N ALA A 30 -8.72 -11.65 8.14
CA ALA A 30 -9.30 -10.32 8.19
C ALA A 30 -10.34 -10.19 9.32
N GLU A 31 -11.17 -11.20 9.53
CA GLU A 31 -12.10 -11.26 10.66
C GLU A 31 -11.36 -11.22 12.00
N ALA A 32 -10.30 -11.99 12.14
CA ALA A 32 -9.46 -11.96 13.34
C ALA A 32 -8.84 -10.58 13.58
N CYS A 33 -8.37 -9.90 12.54
CA CYS A 33 -7.87 -8.52 12.63
C CYS A 33 -8.95 -7.53 13.06
N GLU A 34 -10.14 -7.62 12.48
CA GLU A 34 -11.31 -6.80 12.87
C GLU A 34 -11.66 -6.99 14.34
N LEU A 35 -11.76 -8.24 14.80
CA LEU A 35 -12.08 -8.58 16.19
C LEU A 35 -10.98 -8.15 17.18
N ALA A 36 -9.72 -8.20 16.76
CA ALA A 36 -8.57 -7.75 17.55
C ALA A 36 -8.41 -6.22 17.59
N GLY A 37 -9.18 -5.48 16.77
CA GLY A 37 -9.07 -4.02 16.70
C GLY A 37 -7.82 -3.53 15.99
N ILE A 38 -7.32 -4.27 15.00
CA ILE A 38 -6.21 -3.84 14.13
C ILE A 38 -6.68 -2.62 13.32
N ASP A 39 -5.79 -1.63 13.19
CA ASP A 39 -6.12 -0.35 12.55
C ASP A 39 -6.32 -0.48 11.04
N MET A 40 -5.46 -1.27 10.37
CA MET A 40 -5.43 -1.41 8.93
C MET A 40 -5.11 -2.85 8.51
N ILE A 41 -5.68 -3.28 7.39
CA ILE A 41 -5.30 -4.50 6.71
C ILE A 41 -4.91 -4.21 5.27
N ILE A 42 -4.01 -5.03 4.73
CA ILE A 42 -3.62 -5.01 3.32
C ILE A 42 -3.70 -6.42 2.74
N SER A 43 -4.12 -6.55 1.49
CA SER A 43 -4.15 -7.81 0.77
C SER A 43 -3.78 -7.63 -0.69
N SER A 44 -3.30 -8.69 -1.33
CA SER A 44 -3.06 -8.69 -2.78
C SER A 44 -4.39 -8.73 -3.56
N GLU A 45 -4.42 -8.07 -4.71
CA GLU A 45 -5.54 -8.16 -5.66
C GLU A 45 -5.82 -9.58 -6.18
N ASN A 46 -4.91 -10.53 -5.95
CA ASN A 46 -5.09 -11.96 -6.30
C ASN A 46 -5.90 -12.74 -5.29
N ASN A 47 -6.06 -12.21 -4.09
CA ASN A 47 -6.86 -12.83 -3.05
C ASN A 47 -8.34 -12.50 -3.26
N ASP A 48 -9.22 -13.15 -2.53
CA ASP A 48 -10.65 -12.82 -2.56
C ASP A 48 -10.92 -11.53 -1.77
N VAL A 49 -10.64 -10.39 -2.44
CA VAL A 49 -10.78 -9.03 -1.88
C VAL A 49 -12.19 -8.78 -1.33
N ILE A 50 -13.22 -9.31 -2.00
CA ILE A 50 -14.61 -9.11 -1.58
C ILE A 50 -14.89 -9.84 -0.26
N SER A 51 -14.49 -11.10 -0.16
CA SER A 51 -14.64 -11.87 1.08
C SER A 51 -13.83 -11.29 2.23
N ILE A 52 -12.61 -10.80 1.96
CA ILE A 52 -11.76 -10.10 2.95
C ILE A 52 -12.46 -8.84 3.46
N ARG A 53 -12.96 -7.98 2.55
CA ARG A 53 -13.71 -6.78 2.92
C ARG A 53 -14.96 -7.08 3.74
N ASN A 54 -15.72 -8.11 3.36
CA ASN A 54 -16.93 -8.50 4.08
C ASN A 54 -16.65 -9.00 5.50
N ALA A 55 -15.50 -9.65 5.71
CA ALA A 55 -15.06 -10.14 7.01
C ALA A 55 -14.50 -9.03 7.94
N ALA A 56 -14.00 -7.92 7.38
CA ALA A 56 -13.48 -6.79 8.15
C ALA A 56 -14.10 -5.46 7.68
N PRO A 57 -15.40 -5.23 7.88
CA PRO A 57 -16.13 -4.09 7.33
C PRO A 57 -15.70 -2.73 7.91
N ASN A 58 -15.17 -2.70 9.13
CA ASN A 58 -14.79 -1.46 9.82
C ASN A 58 -13.28 -1.24 9.94
N THR A 59 -12.46 -2.14 9.38
CA THR A 59 -10.99 -1.97 9.31
C THR A 59 -10.61 -1.25 8.01
N PHE A 60 -9.66 -0.31 8.06
CA PHE A 60 -9.16 0.33 6.85
C PHE A 60 -8.46 -0.71 5.95
N PHE A 61 -8.86 -0.79 4.69
CA PHE A 61 -8.42 -1.85 3.79
C PHE A 61 -7.69 -1.33 2.56
N THR A 62 -6.40 -1.68 2.44
CA THR A 62 -5.57 -1.41 1.28
C THR A 62 -5.53 -2.63 0.36
N VAL A 63 -5.72 -2.46 -0.95
CA VAL A 63 -5.54 -3.53 -1.93
C VAL A 63 -4.27 -3.28 -2.73
N GLY A 64 -3.36 -4.25 -2.70
CA GLY A 64 -2.09 -4.23 -3.41
C GLY A 64 -2.23 -4.71 -4.85
N LEU A 65 -1.91 -3.84 -5.81
CA LEU A 65 -1.81 -4.20 -7.22
C LEU A 65 -0.54 -5.02 -7.48
N GLN A 66 -0.63 -5.96 -8.40
CA GLN A 66 0.52 -6.79 -8.75
C GLN A 66 1.54 -6.03 -9.60
N TYR A 67 2.81 -6.17 -9.22
CA TYR A 67 3.90 -5.61 -10.00
C TYR A 67 3.97 -6.23 -11.41
N GLY A 68 3.99 -5.36 -12.44
CA GLY A 68 4.20 -5.78 -13.82
C GLY A 68 2.99 -6.42 -14.52
N ILE A 69 1.81 -6.42 -13.91
CA ILE A 69 0.58 -6.90 -14.53
C ILE A 69 -0.14 -5.78 -15.29
N HIS A 70 -0.28 -4.62 -14.68
CA HIS A 70 -0.92 -3.45 -15.29
C HIS A 70 0.16 -2.61 -15.99
N LEU A 71 0.22 -2.69 -17.32
CA LEU A 71 1.35 -2.20 -18.12
C LEU A 71 1.19 -0.77 -18.62
N ASN A 72 0.02 -0.17 -18.44
CA ASN A 72 -0.26 1.22 -18.82
C ASN A 72 -1.21 1.90 -17.83
N GLU A 73 -1.34 3.23 -17.95
CA GLU A 73 -2.13 4.06 -17.03
C GLU A 73 -3.62 3.70 -17.05
N TYR A 74 -4.17 3.37 -18.21
CA TYR A 74 -5.57 2.99 -18.33
C TYR A 74 -5.88 1.70 -17.55
N GLU A 75 -5.04 0.69 -17.71
CA GLU A 75 -5.22 -0.61 -17.02
C GLU A 75 -5.14 -0.43 -15.49
N ILE A 76 -4.14 0.31 -15.00
CA ILE A 76 -3.94 0.45 -13.56
C ILE A 76 -5.05 1.30 -12.91
N ILE A 77 -5.52 2.36 -13.57
CA ILE A 77 -6.63 3.20 -13.10
C ILE A 77 -7.91 2.39 -13.08
N ASN A 78 -8.21 1.67 -14.16
CA ASN A 78 -9.39 0.82 -14.23
C ASN A 78 -9.41 -0.26 -13.13
N ARG A 79 -8.25 -0.90 -12.90
CA ARG A 79 -8.11 -1.91 -11.84
C ARG A 79 -8.27 -1.31 -10.45
N ALA A 80 -7.68 -0.15 -10.20
CA ALA A 80 -7.82 0.55 -8.94
C ALA A 80 -9.28 0.91 -8.63
N PHE A 81 -10.01 1.48 -9.61
CA PHE A 81 -11.44 1.76 -9.43
C PHE A 81 -12.28 0.50 -9.23
N TYR A 82 -11.93 -0.62 -9.88
CA TYR A 82 -12.56 -1.89 -9.60
C TYR A 82 -12.45 -2.27 -8.12
N HIS A 83 -11.26 -2.15 -7.51
CA HIS A 83 -11.07 -2.48 -6.10
C HIS A 83 -11.74 -1.49 -5.15
N LEU A 84 -11.70 -0.19 -5.45
CA LEU A 84 -12.42 0.83 -4.66
C LEU A 84 -13.94 0.58 -4.67
N LYS A 85 -14.53 0.20 -5.81
CA LYS A 85 -15.95 -0.17 -5.91
C LYS A 85 -16.27 -1.44 -5.12
N ASN A 86 -15.31 -2.33 -4.91
CA ASN A 86 -15.44 -3.54 -4.12
C ASN A 86 -14.99 -3.36 -2.66
N GLY A 87 -14.86 -2.11 -2.19
CA GLY A 87 -14.70 -1.78 -0.80
C GLY A 87 -13.27 -1.56 -0.31
N ALA A 88 -12.27 -1.52 -1.18
CA ALA A 88 -10.95 -1.01 -0.80
C ALA A 88 -11.03 0.46 -0.41
N ASP A 89 -10.26 0.87 0.59
CA ASP A 89 -10.13 2.26 1.03
C ASP A 89 -8.92 2.95 0.40
N ALA A 90 -7.90 2.16 0.02
CA ALA A 90 -6.69 2.63 -0.66
C ALA A 90 -6.13 1.57 -1.60
N ILE A 91 -5.23 2.00 -2.47
CA ILE A 91 -4.52 1.16 -3.43
C ILE A 91 -3.01 1.21 -3.14
N TYR A 92 -2.40 0.06 -2.93
CA TYR A 92 -0.95 -0.06 -2.91
C TYR A 92 -0.42 -0.26 -4.34
N CYS A 93 0.48 0.63 -4.76
CA CYS A 93 1.06 0.63 -6.10
C CYS A 93 2.58 0.41 -6.02
N PRO A 94 3.09 -0.80 -6.34
CA PRO A 94 4.51 -1.10 -6.29
C PRO A 94 5.29 -0.64 -7.53
N GLN A 95 4.62 -0.07 -8.54
CA GLN A 95 5.22 0.40 -9.77
C GLN A 95 5.93 1.75 -9.59
N SER A 96 6.36 2.35 -10.71
CA SER A 96 7.06 3.63 -10.71
C SER A 96 6.15 4.79 -10.33
N GLU A 97 6.80 5.93 -10.00
CA GLU A 97 6.13 7.19 -9.64
C GLU A 97 5.14 7.67 -10.70
N ARG A 98 5.35 7.33 -11.97
CA ARG A 98 4.42 7.62 -13.07
C ARG A 98 3.03 7.02 -12.82
N TYR A 99 2.98 5.76 -12.39
CA TYR A 99 1.70 5.08 -12.10
C TYR A 99 1.06 5.60 -10.81
N ILE A 100 1.87 5.91 -9.80
CA ILE A 100 1.39 6.56 -8.57
C ILE A 100 0.72 7.89 -8.91
N LYS A 101 1.38 8.70 -9.75
CA LYS A 101 0.82 9.98 -10.19
C LYS A 101 -0.47 9.80 -10.98
N ALA A 102 -0.53 8.87 -11.91
CA ALA A 102 -1.72 8.60 -12.70
C ALA A 102 -2.93 8.22 -11.82
N LEU A 103 -2.72 7.39 -10.80
CA LEU A 103 -3.75 7.04 -9.82
C LEU A 103 -4.16 8.23 -8.96
N SER A 104 -3.19 8.99 -8.47
CA SER A 104 -3.42 10.16 -7.62
C SER A 104 -4.15 11.30 -8.33
N ASP A 105 -3.84 11.54 -9.61
CA ASP A 105 -4.51 12.54 -10.44
C ASP A 105 -6.02 12.25 -10.60
N GLU A 106 -6.43 10.98 -10.51
CA GLU A 106 -7.84 10.54 -10.50
C GLU A 106 -8.47 10.54 -9.09
N GLY A 107 -7.76 11.04 -8.07
CA GLY A 107 -8.24 11.11 -6.70
C GLY A 107 -8.22 9.77 -5.95
N ILE A 108 -7.52 8.77 -6.46
CA ILE A 108 -7.37 7.47 -5.82
C ILE A 108 -6.36 7.58 -4.69
N PRO A 109 -6.67 7.15 -3.44
CA PRO A 109 -5.69 7.11 -2.35
C PRO A 109 -4.62 6.06 -2.64
N VAL A 110 -3.33 6.47 -2.71
CA VAL A 110 -2.22 5.59 -3.09
C VAL A 110 -1.20 5.45 -1.97
N VAL A 111 -0.80 4.20 -1.73
CA VAL A 111 0.39 3.83 -0.95
C VAL A 111 1.49 3.42 -1.94
N GLY A 112 2.65 4.06 -1.87
CA GLY A 112 3.81 3.73 -2.71
C GLY A 112 4.73 2.70 -2.05
N HIS A 113 5.82 2.34 -2.75
CA HIS A 113 6.80 1.35 -2.28
C HIS A 113 8.24 1.81 -2.52
N THR A 114 9.08 1.71 -1.50
CA THR A 114 10.53 1.96 -1.57
C THR A 114 11.32 1.01 -0.67
N GLY A 115 12.64 1.12 -0.70
CA GLY A 115 13.53 0.21 -0.01
C GLY A 115 13.88 -1.00 -0.87
N PHE A 116 13.76 -2.18 -0.32
CA PHE A 116 13.94 -3.42 -1.07
C PHE A 116 12.67 -3.73 -1.87
N ILE A 117 12.81 -3.82 -3.18
CA ILE A 117 11.71 -4.23 -4.07
C ILE A 117 12.03 -5.63 -4.58
N PRO A 118 11.31 -6.68 -4.14
CA PRO A 118 11.62 -8.09 -4.43
C PRO A 118 11.85 -8.38 -5.92
N TYR A 119 11.04 -7.81 -6.80
CA TYR A 119 11.16 -7.97 -8.25
C TYR A 119 12.44 -7.37 -8.84
N LYS A 120 13.14 -6.51 -8.08
CA LYS A 120 14.44 -5.93 -8.46
C LYS A 120 15.62 -6.62 -7.77
N SER A 121 15.42 -7.76 -7.14
CA SER A 121 16.44 -8.48 -6.37
C SER A 121 17.73 -8.77 -7.17
N THR A 122 17.61 -9.06 -8.47
CA THR A 122 18.77 -9.28 -9.35
C THR A 122 19.67 -8.05 -9.50
N PHE A 123 19.10 -6.83 -9.47
CA PHE A 123 19.88 -5.59 -9.46
C PHE A 123 20.65 -5.39 -8.15
N TYR A 124 20.24 -6.05 -7.09
CA TYR A 124 20.76 -5.88 -5.75
C TYR A 124 21.71 -7.02 -5.31
N GLY A 125 21.90 -8.02 -6.18
CA GLY A 125 22.69 -9.21 -5.87
C GLY A 125 22.00 -10.18 -4.92
N GLY A 126 20.66 -10.19 -4.87
CA GLY A 126 19.84 -11.01 -4.01
C GLY A 126 19.16 -10.23 -2.88
N TYR A 127 18.55 -10.97 -1.95
CA TYR A 127 17.85 -10.41 -0.78
C TYR A 127 18.86 -9.84 0.23
N ARG A 128 18.73 -8.58 0.56
CA ARG A 128 19.55 -7.90 1.58
C ARG A 128 18.85 -6.66 2.13
N ALA A 129 19.24 -6.21 3.31
CA ALA A 129 18.81 -4.92 3.85
C ALA A 129 19.45 -3.76 3.06
N PHE A 130 18.70 -2.68 2.90
CA PHE A 130 19.07 -1.43 2.25
C PHE A 130 19.32 -0.31 3.27
N GLY A 131 19.89 0.80 2.81
CA GLY A 131 20.10 1.96 3.67
C GLY A 131 21.31 1.88 4.59
N LYS A 132 22.13 0.83 4.49
CA LYS A 132 23.31 0.62 5.35
C LYS A 132 24.46 1.61 5.11
N THR A 133 24.47 2.29 3.97
CA THR A 133 25.44 3.34 3.65
C THR A 133 24.71 4.67 3.47
N SER A 134 25.40 5.79 3.70
CA SER A 134 24.84 7.13 3.47
C SER A 134 24.31 7.30 2.03
N LYS A 135 24.98 6.69 1.06
CA LYS A 135 24.55 6.72 -0.34
C LYS A 135 23.22 5.98 -0.56
N GLU A 136 23.05 4.83 0.07
CA GLU A 136 21.79 4.06 -0.02
C GLU A 136 20.66 4.75 0.74
N ALA A 137 20.94 5.24 1.95
CA ALA A 137 19.96 5.97 2.75
C ALA A 137 19.43 7.22 2.02
N ASN A 138 20.32 8.02 1.42
CA ASN A 138 19.93 9.18 0.61
C ASN A 138 19.07 8.76 -0.59
N LYS A 139 19.41 7.66 -1.26
CA LYS A 139 18.62 7.16 -2.38
C LYS A 139 17.19 6.78 -1.97
N ILE A 140 17.03 6.11 -0.82
CA ILE A 140 15.70 5.76 -0.27
C ILE A 140 14.93 7.03 0.07
N PHE A 141 15.59 7.97 0.75
CA PHE A 141 14.98 9.25 1.10
C PHE A 141 14.49 10.00 -0.15
N ASP A 142 15.33 10.14 -1.17
CA ASP A 142 14.99 10.82 -2.41
C ASP A 142 13.83 10.12 -3.15
N GLN A 143 13.83 8.77 -3.13
CA GLN A 143 12.73 7.99 -3.72
C GLN A 143 11.43 8.21 -2.96
N THR A 144 11.48 8.19 -1.62
CA THR A 144 10.32 8.47 -0.77
C THR A 144 9.73 9.86 -1.07
N LYS A 145 10.59 10.86 -1.26
CA LYS A 145 10.16 12.21 -1.65
C LYS A 145 9.48 12.23 -3.02
N ARG A 146 10.04 11.56 -4.03
CA ARG A 146 9.40 11.45 -5.36
C ARG A 146 8.06 10.75 -5.31
N ILE A 147 7.91 9.70 -4.50
CA ILE A 147 6.64 9.01 -4.27
C ILE A 147 5.61 9.96 -3.65
N GLN A 148 6.03 10.74 -2.65
CA GLN A 148 5.18 11.79 -2.05
C GLN A 148 4.78 12.84 -3.09
N ASP A 149 5.74 13.33 -3.88
CA ASP A 149 5.50 14.36 -4.90
C ASP A 149 4.59 13.85 -6.04
N ALA A 150 4.58 12.53 -6.28
CA ALA A 150 3.63 11.87 -7.18
C ALA A 150 2.22 11.73 -6.60
N GLY A 151 1.99 12.11 -5.34
CA GLY A 151 0.68 12.18 -4.70
C GLY A 151 0.31 11.00 -3.80
N ALA A 152 1.24 10.07 -3.50
CA ALA A 152 1.00 9.03 -2.51
C ALA A 152 0.83 9.63 -1.11
N PHE A 153 -0.21 9.17 -0.38
CA PHE A 153 -0.43 9.62 1.01
C PHE A 153 0.42 8.85 2.03
N ALA A 154 0.88 7.66 1.65
CA ALA A 154 1.73 6.81 2.47
C ALA A 154 2.73 6.04 1.60
N VAL A 155 3.75 5.46 2.24
CA VAL A 155 4.77 4.65 1.57
C VAL A 155 5.18 3.48 2.45
N GLU A 156 5.26 2.29 1.88
CA GLU A 156 5.94 1.14 2.47
C GLU A 156 7.45 1.29 2.25
N ILE A 157 8.21 1.11 3.33
CA ILE A 157 9.67 1.12 3.29
C ILE A 157 10.15 -0.29 3.70
N GLU A 158 10.41 -1.13 2.70
CA GLU A 158 10.71 -2.54 2.92
C GLU A 158 12.20 -2.78 3.19
N ILE A 159 12.50 -3.57 4.22
CA ILE A 159 13.85 -4.08 4.58
C ILE A 159 14.92 -2.95 4.58
N VAL A 160 14.70 -1.91 5.39
CA VAL A 160 15.62 -0.77 5.56
C VAL A 160 16.19 -0.74 6.99
#